data_6fc5eb2636cf003f428013e7abde496c
#
_entry.id   6fc5eb2636cf003f428013e7abde496c
#
_cell.length_a   1.000
_cell.length_b   1.000
_cell.length_c   1.000
_cell.angle_alpha   90.00
_cell.angle_beta   90.00
_cell.angle_gamma   90.00
#
_symmetry.space_group_name_H-M   'P 1'
#
loop_
_entity.id
_entity.type
_entity.pdbx_description
1 polymer ?
#
loop_
_entity_poly.entity_id
_entity_poly.type
_entity_poly.pdbx_seq_one_letter_code
_entity_poly.pdbx_strand_id
1 'polypeptide(L)'
;MRSVLTLILAALSVFSANANVADSLDNREKVLSEARYLKSIFKTDEAVEKLSALVGQTAFDEDALFELADCHFQRGDYESAAATYSLLSANAPGNILYKIRQMQTYSRLKEWSKCIQAGHEALLLDTIPAVLSFVGDSFRQLEQSDSAIWYYRRSLAIKPHNETVVAKAVNVLIGKADYDGAIYLTEEFLADDPDNSLIAPLQGVSYYRKGDYDSAINVFQRQEDIGNDSYPIHFYLGQCCWHTNVLYRAEEELLAAWQIDSSDVNLAYSIAAVKSDAYKSFEKEVKPWLDKAVAMLQPDALTMSRIHQYYGLGYYRTMKSWDQAIGHYKEAYRYNPNFISAISTIAYCYEQKKDYKQALAWYEKYLKVATPESKGYVFAVETVRYLKG
;
A
#
# COMPACT_ATOMS: atom_id res chain seq x y z
N MET A 1 -69.29 45.41 22.51
CA MET A 1 -68.73 44.35 23.37
C MET A 1 -68.30 43.06 22.61
N ARG A 2 -69.08 42.57 21.63
CA ARG A 2 -68.72 41.33 20.85
C ARG A 2 -67.41 41.48 20.03
N SER A 3 -67.11 42.64 19.48
CA SER A 3 -65.89 42.86 18.66
C SER A 3 -64.59 42.91 19.46
N VAL A 4 -64.64 43.38 20.71
CA VAL A 4 -63.48 43.42 21.59
C VAL A 4 -63.10 42.03 22.12
N LEU A 5 -64.15 41.21 22.40
CA LEU A 5 -63.93 39.82 22.84
C LEU A 5 -63.32 38.93 21.74
N THR A 6 -63.69 39.17 20.48
CA THR A 6 -63.15 38.46 19.33
C THR A 6 -61.66 38.81 19.07
N LEU A 7 -61.31 40.10 19.25
CA LEU A 7 -59.92 40.56 19.15
C LEU A 7 -59.04 40.03 20.29
N ILE A 8 -59.57 39.97 21.52
CA ILE A 8 -58.84 39.39 22.68
C ILE A 8 -58.62 37.87 22.50
N LEU A 9 -59.64 37.14 21.99
CA LEU A 9 -59.50 35.70 21.72
C LEU A 9 -58.55 35.41 20.56
N ALA A 10 -58.55 36.26 19.51
CA ALA A 10 -57.57 36.16 18.42
C ALA A 10 -56.14 36.48 18.90
N ALA A 11 -55.97 37.53 19.74
CA ALA A 11 -54.67 37.85 20.34
C ALA A 11 -54.18 36.75 21.28
N LEU A 12 -55.03 36.14 22.10
CA LEU A 12 -54.70 35.04 22.97
C LEU A 12 -54.35 33.74 22.18
N SER A 13 -55.03 33.46 21.06
CA SER A 13 -54.66 32.35 20.21
C SER A 13 -53.32 32.55 19.50
N VAL A 14 -53.03 33.75 19.05
CA VAL A 14 -51.71 34.08 18.48
C VAL A 14 -50.62 34.06 19.57
N PHE A 15 -50.92 34.53 20.80
CA PHE A 15 -49.96 34.45 21.91
C PHE A 15 -49.70 33.01 22.38
N SER A 16 -50.72 32.17 22.45
CA SER A 16 -50.55 30.72 22.78
C SER A 16 -49.85 29.96 21.68
N ALA A 17 -50.09 30.27 20.40
CA ALA A 17 -49.37 29.71 19.29
C ALA A 17 -47.88 30.11 19.31
N ASN A 18 -47.59 31.36 19.56
CA ASN A 18 -46.22 31.87 19.69
C ASN A 18 -45.50 31.31 20.93
N ALA A 19 -46.19 31.15 22.06
CA ALA A 19 -45.60 30.53 23.26
C ALA A 19 -45.27 29.04 23.01
N ASN A 20 -46.16 28.28 22.38
CA ASN A 20 -45.94 26.89 22.01
C ASN A 20 -44.78 26.74 21.02
N VAL A 21 -44.62 27.69 20.08
CA VAL A 21 -43.48 27.67 19.15
C VAL A 21 -42.19 28.01 19.87
N ALA A 22 -42.20 28.98 20.80
CA ALA A 22 -41.02 29.34 21.60
C ALA A 22 -40.55 28.17 22.49
N ASP A 23 -41.50 27.53 23.19
CA ASP A 23 -41.21 26.36 24.02
C ASP A 23 -40.67 25.16 23.18
N SER A 24 -41.17 24.98 21.98
CA SER A 24 -40.70 23.94 21.07
C SER A 24 -39.30 24.23 20.52
N LEU A 25 -38.97 25.47 20.24
CA LEU A 25 -37.62 25.89 19.81
C LEU A 25 -36.60 25.76 20.93
N ASP A 26 -36.96 26.15 22.15
CA ASP A 26 -36.09 26.03 23.34
C ASP A 26 -35.80 24.53 23.64
N ASN A 27 -36.80 23.67 23.53
CA ASN A 27 -36.64 22.23 23.69
C ASN A 27 -35.74 21.65 22.59
N ARG A 28 -35.89 22.08 21.33
CA ARG A 28 -35.07 21.64 20.21
C ARG A 28 -33.59 22.00 20.43
N GLU A 29 -33.28 23.25 20.78
CA GLU A 29 -31.91 23.69 21.05
C GLU A 29 -31.28 22.98 22.23
N LYS A 30 -32.06 22.71 23.28
CA LYS A 30 -31.64 21.91 24.43
C LYS A 30 -31.26 20.48 24.01
N VAL A 31 -32.09 19.80 23.23
CA VAL A 31 -31.83 18.43 22.75
C VAL A 31 -30.58 18.41 21.86
N LEU A 32 -30.42 19.36 20.94
CA LEU A 32 -29.24 19.48 20.08
C LEU A 32 -27.97 19.71 20.91
N SER A 33 -28.00 20.60 21.90
CA SER A 33 -26.84 20.85 22.76
C SER A 33 -26.46 19.63 23.61
N GLU A 34 -27.44 18.94 24.18
CA GLU A 34 -27.23 17.68 24.91
C GLU A 34 -26.66 16.58 24.01
N ALA A 35 -27.17 16.43 22.79
CA ALA A 35 -26.69 15.44 21.83
C ALA A 35 -25.25 15.74 21.38
N ARG A 36 -24.90 17.01 21.11
CA ARG A 36 -23.52 17.42 20.83
C ARG A 36 -22.58 17.14 22.00
N TYR A 37 -23.02 17.40 23.24
CA TYR A 37 -22.25 17.06 24.42
C TYR A 37 -22.05 15.53 24.54
N LEU A 38 -23.11 14.74 24.42
CA LEU A 38 -23.02 13.27 24.44
C LEU A 38 -22.07 12.72 23.37
N LYS A 39 -22.17 13.28 22.14
CA LYS A 39 -21.24 12.95 21.05
C LYS A 39 -19.78 13.25 21.41
N SER A 40 -19.52 14.40 22.06
CA SER A 40 -18.17 14.81 22.45
C SER A 40 -17.52 13.92 23.52
N ILE A 41 -18.33 13.26 24.33
CA ILE A 41 -17.87 12.29 25.36
C ILE A 41 -18.05 10.82 24.92
N PHE A 42 -18.21 10.58 23.61
CA PHE A 42 -18.37 9.25 22.99
C PHE A 42 -19.59 8.44 23.45
N LYS A 43 -20.61 9.07 24.03
CA LYS A 43 -21.90 8.46 24.35
C LYS A 43 -22.86 8.57 23.15
N THR A 44 -22.43 8.02 22.02
CA THR A 44 -23.10 8.19 20.73
C THR A 44 -24.47 7.51 20.68
N ASP A 45 -24.69 6.40 21.42
CA ASP A 45 -25.99 5.71 21.45
C ASP A 45 -27.06 6.58 22.14
N GLU A 46 -26.72 7.22 23.26
CA GLU A 46 -27.63 8.14 23.96
C GLU A 46 -27.94 9.38 23.08
N ALA A 47 -26.94 9.87 22.32
CA ALA A 47 -27.13 10.96 21.37
C ALA A 47 -28.07 10.57 20.21
N VAL A 48 -27.89 9.38 19.63
CA VAL A 48 -28.74 8.84 18.58
C VAL A 48 -30.20 8.71 19.04
N GLU A 49 -30.45 8.20 20.25
CA GLU A 49 -31.80 8.07 20.80
C GLU A 49 -32.51 9.42 20.87
N LYS A 50 -31.83 10.44 21.46
CA LYS A 50 -32.37 11.79 21.60
C LYS A 50 -32.65 12.45 20.24
N LEU A 51 -31.66 12.36 19.30
CA LEU A 51 -31.80 12.97 17.97
C LEU A 51 -32.86 12.26 17.13
N SER A 52 -32.96 10.94 17.21
CA SER A 52 -34.00 10.17 16.51
C SER A 52 -35.39 10.55 16.99
N ALA A 53 -35.59 10.77 18.29
CA ALA A 53 -36.85 11.23 18.84
C ALA A 53 -37.19 12.66 18.35
N LEU A 54 -36.18 13.55 18.26
CA LEU A 54 -36.38 14.91 17.76
C LEU A 54 -36.76 14.92 16.26
N VAL A 55 -35.99 14.18 15.44
CA VAL A 55 -36.25 14.04 13.98
C VAL A 55 -37.63 13.43 13.70
N GLY A 56 -38.08 12.47 14.55
CA GLY A 56 -39.41 11.88 14.40
C GLY A 56 -40.60 12.83 14.69
N GLN A 57 -40.32 13.96 15.34
CA GLN A 57 -41.35 14.96 15.68
C GLN A 57 -41.46 16.10 14.65
N THR A 58 -40.49 16.24 13.74
CA THR A 58 -40.39 17.33 12.77
C THR A 58 -40.42 16.78 11.36
N ALA A 59 -41.01 17.53 10.41
CA ALA A 59 -41.02 17.09 9.00
C ALA A 59 -39.62 17.04 8.39
N PHE A 60 -38.76 17.96 8.75
CA PHE A 60 -37.35 18.04 8.35
C PHE A 60 -36.61 19.00 9.28
N ASP A 61 -35.63 18.51 10.01
CA ASP A 61 -34.74 19.31 10.84
C ASP A 61 -33.29 19.05 10.40
N GLU A 62 -32.74 20.01 9.65
CA GLU A 62 -31.43 19.90 9.02
C GLU A 62 -30.31 19.70 10.05
N ASP A 63 -30.31 20.46 11.14
CA ASP A 63 -29.29 20.37 12.20
C ASP A 63 -29.39 19.04 12.94
N ALA A 64 -30.59 18.62 13.30
CA ALA A 64 -30.81 17.36 14.00
C ALA A 64 -30.42 16.15 13.12
N LEU A 65 -30.77 16.18 11.83
CA LEU A 65 -30.36 15.15 10.87
C LEU A 65 -28.86 15.11 10.67
N PHE A 66 -28.20 16.28 10.61
CA PHE A 66 -26.75 16.33 10.47
C PHE A 66 -26.03 15.74 11.70
N GLU A 67 -26.44 16.15 12.90
CA GLU A 67 -25.88 15.59 14.12
C GLU A 67 -26.17 14.08 14.25
N LEU A 68 -27.34 13.63 13.85
CA LEU A 68 -27.72 12.21 13.84
C LEU A 68 -26.83 11.42 12.87
N ALA A 69 -26.60 11.93 11.65
CA ALA A 69 -25.72 11.31 10.68
C ALA A 69 -24.26 11.22 11.18
N ASP A 70 -23.77 12.28 11.83
CA ASP A 70 -22.45 12.30 12.45
C ASP A 70 -22.34 11.28 13.60
N CYS A 71 -23.39 11.11 14.41
CA CYS A 71 -23.43 10.09 15.47
C CYS A 71 -23.42 8.67 14.87
N HIS A 72 -24.21 8.40 13.84
CA HIS A 72 -24.16 7.13 13.12
C HIS A 72 -22.76 6.86 12.55
N PHE A 73 -22.14 7.85 11.93
CA PHE A 73 -20.79 7.73 11.39
C PHE A 73 -19.75 7.41 12.49
N GLN A 74 -19.78 8.10 13.61
CA GLN A 74 -18.86 7.84 14.74
C GLN A 74 -19.06 6.45 15.35
N ARG A 75 -20.30 5.95 15.40
CA ARG A 75 -20.65 4.61 15.89
C ARG A 75 -20.23 3.49 14.91
N GLY A 76 -19.88 3.85 13.66
CA GLY A 76 -19.57 2.89 12.61
C GLY A 76 -20.79 2.34 11.86
N ASP A 77 -21.98 2.91 12.10
CA ASP A 77 -23.21 2.62 11.37
C ASP A 77 -23.24 3.47 10.09
N TYR A 78 -22.37 3.08 9.15
CA TYR A 78 -22.15 3.85 7.92
C TYR A 78 -23.32 3.80 6.97
N GLU A 79 -24.14 2.75 6.99
CA GLU A 79 -25.37 2.64 6.19
C GLU A 79 -26.39 3.71 6.60
N SER A 80 -26.68 3.84 7.90
CA SER A 80 -27.59 4.86 8.41
C SER A 80 -27.02 6.27 8.20
N ALA A 81 -25.71 6.46 8.40
CA ALA A 81 -25.05 7.73 8.12
C ALA A 81 -25.18 8.12 6.63
N ALA A 82 -24.93 7.18 5.70
CA ALA A 82 -25.04 7.41 4.25
C ALA A 82 -26.46 7.78 3.84
N ALA A 83 -27.47 7.08 4.36
CA ALA A 83 -28.87 7.38 4.10
C ALA A 83 -29.24 8.80 4.56
N THR A 84 -28.82 9.16 5.78
CA THR A 84 -29.13 10.48 6.36
C THR A 84 -28.38 11.61 5.63
N TYR A 85 -27.09 11.44 5.30
CA TYR A 85 -26.36 12.43 4.49
C TYR A 85 -26.92 12.55 3.07
N SER A 86 -27.43 11.46 2.49
CA SER A 86 -28.09 11.51 1.18
C SER A 86 -29.38 12.33 1.22
N LEU A 87 -30.17 12.19 2.29
CA LEU A 87 -31.36 13.00 2.51
C LEU A 87 -31.00 14.49 2.67
N LEU A 88 -29.98 14.81 3.47
CA LEU A 88 -29.49 16.18 3.65
C LEU A 88 -29.00 16.78 2.33
N SER A 89 -28.20 16.02 1.57
CA SER A 89 -27.65 16.45 0.27
C SER A 89 -28.74 16.69 -0.78
N ALA A 90 -29.82 15.89 -0.76
CA ALA A 90 -30.95 16.04 -1.66
C ALA A 90 -31.78 17.32 -1.33
N ASN A 91 -31.94 17.66 -0.06
CA ASN A 91 -32.69 18.84 0.37
C ASN A 91 -31.87 20.13 0.31
N ALA A 92 -30.54 20.05 0.46
CA ALA A 92 -29.64 21.18 0.36
C ALA A 92 -28.49 20.89 -0.64
N PRO A 93 -28.78 20.83 -1.95
CA PRO A 93 -27.82 20.40 -2.97
C PRO A 93 -26.61 21.33 -3.12
N GLY A 94 -26.71 22.59 -2.67
CA GLY A 94 -25.61 23.56 -2.63
C GLY A 94 -24.72 23.46 -1.38
N ASN A 95 -25.04 22.60 -0.43
CA ASN A 95 -24.23 22.45 0.77
C ASN A 95 -23.10 21.43 0.53
N ILE A 96 -21.90 21.93 0.26
CA ILE A 96 -20.72 21.12 -0.02
C ILE A 96 -20.34 20.19 1.14
N LEU A 97 -20.60 20.57 2.39
CA LEU A 97 -20.28 19.78 3.56
C LEU A 97 -21.00 18.42 3.53
N TYR A 98 -22.29 18.40 3.14
CA TYR A 98 -23.05 17.16 3.08
C TYR A 98 -22.52 16.22 2.01
N LYS A 99 -22.07 16.75 0.88
CA LYS A 99 -21.43 15.97 -0.18
C LYS A 99 -20.07 15.37 0.27
N ILE A 100 -19.28 16.15 1.00
CA ILE A 100 -18.01 15.68 1.59
C ILE A 100 -18.28 14.58 2.62
N ARG A 101 -19.26 14.77 3.52
CA ARG A 101 -19.63 13.75 4.51
C ARG A 101 -20.15 12.47 3.86
N GLN A 102 -20.95 12.60 2.84
CA GLN A 102 -21.46 11.49 2.04
C GLN A 102 -20.32 10.72 1.37
N MET A 103 -19.37 11.44 0.74
CA MET A 103 -18.16 10.88 0.16
C MET A 103 -17.33 10.10 1.20
N GLN A 104 -17.08 10.70 2.38
CA GLN A 104 -16.35 10.04 3.46
C GLN A 104 -17.05 8.77 3.94
N THR A 105 -18.38 8.80 4.03
CA THR A 105 -19.19 7.65 4.47
C THR A 105 -19.15 6.52 3.45
N TYR A 106 -19.29 6.80 2.15
CA TYR A 106 -19.16 5.79 1.10
C TYR A 106 -17.77 5.16 1.04
N SER A 107 -16.72 5.93 1.38
CA SER A 107 -15.38 5.38 1.52
C SER A 107 -15.27 4.33 2.64
N ARG A 108 -15.94 4.57 3.79
CA ARG A 108 -16.00 3.60 4.89
C ARG A 108 -16.73 2.32 4.50
N LEU A 109 -17.77 2.45 3.67
CA LEU A 109 -18.52 1.34 3.09
C LEU A 109 -17.78 0.66 1.93
N LYS A 110 -16.63 1.19 1.49
CA LYS A 110 -15.88 0.75 0.29
C LYS A 110 -16.71 0.84 -1.00
N GLU A 111 -17.74 1.68 -1.01
CA GLU A 111 -18.56 1.97 -2.18
C GLU A 111 -17.92 3.04 -3.06
N TRP A 112 -16.77 2.71 -3.66
CA TRP A 112 -15.86 3.65 -4.31
C TRP A 112 -16.51 4.45 -5.43
N SER A 113 -17.40 3.82 -6.21
CA SER A 113 -18.12 4.51 -7.30
C SER A 113 -19.07 5.59 -6.77
N LYS A 114 -19.77 5.34 -5.66
CA LYS A 114 -20.61 6.35 -5.01
C LYS A 114 -19.76 7.44 -4.34
N CYS A 115 -18.61 7.06 -3.78
CA CYS A 115 -17.63 8.00 -3.23
C CYS A 115 -17.17 8.99 -4.31
N ILE A 116 -16.80 8.50 -5.49
CA ILE A 116 -16.39 9.31 -6.64
C ILE A 116 -17.53 10.23 -7.09
N GLN A 117 -18.77 9.71 -7.19
CA GLN A 117 -19.91 10.51 -7.57
C GLN A 117 -20.15 11.68 -6.61
N ALA A 118 -20.18 11.40 -5.29
CA ALA A 118 -20.36 12.46 -4.28
C ALA A 118 -19.20 13.46 -4.29
N GLY A 119 -17.96 12.98 -4.53
CA GLY A 119 -16.79 13.85 -4.71
C GLY A 119 -16.92 14.76 -5.94
N HIS A 120 -17.37 14.24 -7.07
CA HIS A 120 -17.64 15.05 -8.29
C HIS A 120 -18.71 16.10 -8.02
N GLU A 121 -19.79 15.74 -7.34
CA GLU A 121 -20.85 16.68 -6.99
C GLU A 121 -20.33 17.80 -6.06
N ALA A 122 -19.43 17.46 -5.12
CA ALA A 122 -18.76 18.45 -4.29
C ALA A 122 -17.84 19.38 -5.11
N LEU A 123 -17.09 18.83 -6.06
CA LEU A 123 -16.18 19.58 -6.95
C LEU A 123 -16.89 20.48 -7.95
N LEU A 124 -18.18 20.24 -8.24
CA LEU A 124 -19.02 21.18 -9.00
C LEU A 124 -19.38 22.44 -8.21
N LEU A 125 -19.36 22.37 -6.88
CA LEU A 125 -19.65 23.50 -6.00
C LEU A 125 -18.40 24.30 -5.68
N ASP A 126 -17.29 23.62 -5.37
CA ASP A 126 -15.99 24.24 -5.11
C ASP A 126 -14.85 23.25 -5.38
N THR A 127 -13.73 23.79 -5.89
CA THR A 127 -12.54 22.97 -6.21
C THR A 127 -11.62 22.87 -5.00
N ILE A 128 -11.91 21.93 -4.10
CA ILE A 128 -11.16 21.71 -2.86
C ILE A 128 -10.06 20.66 -3.08
N PRO A 129 -8.76 20.99 -2.84
CA PRO A 129 -7.65 20.05 -3.02
C PRO A 129 -7.81 18.72 -2.26
N ALA A 130 -8.36 18.78 -1.05
CA ALA A 130 -8.60 17.58 -0.24
C ALA A 130 -9.65 16.66 -0.90
N VAL A 131 -10.70 17.21 -1.49
CA VAL A 131 -11.72 16.43 -2.22
C VAL A 131 -11.11 15.81 -3.47
N LEU A 132 -10.31 16.56 -4.23
CA LEU A 132 -9.57 16.02 -5.39
C LEU A 132 -8.69 14.83 -4.98
N SER A 133 -7.89 14.98 -3.93
CA SER A 133 -7.04 13.89 -3.42
C SER A 133 -7.87 12.67 -2.99
N PHE A 134 -9.01 12.90 -2.36
CA PHE A 134 -9.90 11.81 -1.89
C PHE A 134 -10.57 11.06 -3.04
N VAL A 135 -10.98 11.77 -4.09
CA VAL A 135 -11.48 11.16 -5.34
C VAL A 135 -10.36 10.34 -6.01
N GLY A 136 -9.13 10.87 -6.02
CA GLY A 136 -7.94 10.13 -6.46
C GLY A 136 -7.72 8.83 -5.68
N ASP A 137 -7.85 8.88 -4.35
CA ASP A 137 -7.78 7.68 -3.49
C ASP A 137 -8.84 6.64 -3.89
N SER A 138 -10.05 7.09 -4.19
CA SER A 138 -11.15 6.21 -4.60
C SER A 138 -10.89 5.54 -5.95
N PHE A 139 -10.34 6.27 -6.93
CA PHE A 139 -9.90 5.70 -8.20
C PHE A 139 -8.76 4.70 -8.03
N ARG A 140 -7.81 4.98 -7.13
CA ARG A 140 -6.74 4.04 -6.79
C ARG A 140 -7.30 2.73 -6.20
N GLN A 141 -8.33 2.78 -5.35
CA GLN A 141 -8.98 1.59 -4.82
C GLN A 141 -9.71 0.76 -5.90
N LEU A 142 -10.12 1.39 -7.00
CA LEU A 142 -10.68 0.73 -8.18
C LEU A 142 -9.60 0.32 -9.20
N GLU A 143 -8.32 0.40 -8.83
CA GLU A 143 -7.17 0.10 -9.70
C GLU A 143 -7.10 0.97 -10.97
N GLN A 144 -7.80 2.10 -10.97
CA GLN A 144 -7.81 3.07 -12.07
C GLN A 144 -6.70 4.11 -11.88
N SER A 145 -5.47 3.66 -12.03
CA SER A 145 -4.25 4.42 -11.72
C SER A 145 -4.15 5.74 -12.47
N ASP A 146 -4.53 5.79 -13.77
CA ASP A 146 -4.44 7.01 -14.58
C ASP A 146 -5.38 8.11 -14.05
N SER A 147 -6.61 7.73 -13.70
CA SER A 147 -7.56 8.64 -13.08
C SER A 147 -7.06 9.11 -11.71
N ALA A 148 -6.52 8.20 -10.89
CA ALA A 148 -5.97 8.58 -9.59
C ALA A 148 -4.85 9.62 -9.72
N ILE A 149 -3.88 9.39 -10.62
CA ILE A 149 -2.78 10.32 -10.89
C ILE A 149 -3.32 11.68 -11.37
N TRP A 150 -4.30 11.68 -12.27
CA TRP A 150 -4.90 12.92 -12.77
C TRP A 150 -5.52 13.76 -11.64
N TYR A 151 -6.25 13.13 -10.71
CA TYR A 151 -6.83 13.82 -9.57
C TYR A 151 -5.79 14.31 -8.58
N TYR A 152 -4.74 13.52 -8.30
CA TYR A 152 -3.63 13.95 -7.44
C TYR A 152 -2.90 15.15 -8.05
N ARG A 153 -2.58 15.13 -9.35
CA ARG A 153 -1.95 16.26 -10.05
C ARG A 153 -2.81 17.52 -10.00
N ARG A 154 -4.13 17.40 -10.15
CA ARG A 154 -5.03 18.54 -9.98
C ARG A 154 -5.05 19.10 -8.55
N SER A 155 -4.99 18.22 -7.55
CA SER A 155 -4.85 18.63 -6.15
C SER A 155 -3.55 19.40 -5.93
N LEU A 156 -2.43 18.88 -6.46
CA LEU A 156 -1.10 19.48 -6.36
C LEU A 156 -0.98 20.81 -7.15
N ALA A 157 -1.68 20.95 -8.26
CA ALA A 157 -1.73 22.22 -8.99
C ALA A 157 -2.30 23.39 -8.16
N ILE A 158 -3.12 23.10 -7.14
CA ILE A 158 -3.68 24.09 -6.23
C ILE A 158 -2.83 24.20 -4.94
N LYS A 159 -2.32 23.06 -4.44
CA LYS A 159 -1.49 22.99 -3.24
C LYS A 159 -0.23 22.15 -3.53
N PRO A 160 0.82 22.74 -4.12
CA PRO A 160 2.02 22.02 -4.58
C PRO A 160 2.77 21.30 -3.46
N HIS A 161 2.89 21.90 -2.28
CA HIS A 161 3.67 21.36 -1.15
C HIS A 161 2.84 20.45 -0.23
N ASN A 162 1.89 19.67 -0.79
CA ASN A 162 1.17 18.66 -0.03
C ASN A 162 1.91 17.32 -0.14
N GLU A 163 2.87 17.09 0.76
CA GLU A 163 3.71 15.88 0.76
C GLU A 163 2.90 14.58 0.75
N THR A 164 1.77 14.54 1.48
CA THR A 164 0.90 13.35 1.50
C THR A 164 0.33 13.04 0.11
N VAL A 165 -0.05 14.07 -0.66
CA VAL A 165 -0.60 13.88 -2.02
C VAL A 165 0.52 13.54 -3.00
N VAL A 166 1.71 14.15 -2.85
CA VAL A 166 2.91 13.79 -3.62
C VAL A 166 3.23 12.31 -3.39
N ALA A 167 3.34 11.87 -2.13
CA ALA A 167 3.62 10.47 -1.79
C ALA A 167 2.59 9.50 -2.40
N LYS A 168 1.29 9.85 -2.35
CA LYS A 168 0.23 9.03 -2.98
C LYS A 168 0.42 8.92 -4.49
N ALA A 169 0.67 10.03 -5.17
CA ALA A 169 0.88 10.07 -6.62
C ALA A 169 2.12 9.26 -7.02
N VAL A 170 3.23 9.45 -6.32
CA VAL A 170 4.50 8.73 -6.54
C VAL A 170 4.31 7.23 -6.36
N ASN A 171 3.65 6.78 -5.30
CA ASN A 171 3.38 5.36 -5.08
C ASN A 171 2.55 4.73 -6.21
N VAL A 172 1.57 5.47 -6.77
CA VAL A 172 0.79 4.99 -7.92
C VAL A 172 1.66 4.94 -9.18
N LEU A 173 2.52 5.93 -9.41
CA LEU A 173 3.47 5.96 -10.54
C LEU A 173 4.46 4.79 -10.46
N ILE A 174 5.03 4.52 -9.28
CA ILE A 174 5.91 3.36 -9.05
C ILE A 174 5.15 2.05 -9.33
N GLY A 175 3.92 1.92 -8.85
CA GLY A 175 3.08 0.74 -9.12
C GLY A 175 2.77 0.51 -10.59
N LYS A 176 2.73 1.56 -11.40
CA LYS A 176 2.61 1.52 -12.88
C LYS A 176 3.93 1.29 -13.60
N ALA A 177 5.05 1.22 -12.88
CA ALA A 177 6.40 1.26 -13.44
C ALA A 177 6.73 2.55 -14.24
N ASP A 178 6.00 3.65 -13.97
CA ASP A 178 6.33 4.99 -14.48
C ASP A 178 7.33 5.67 -13.52
N TYR A 179 8.55 5.15 -13.55
CA TYR A 179 9.60 5.62 -12.62
C TYR A 179 10.07 7.03 -12.98
N ASP A 180 10.08 7.39 -14.26
CA ASP A 180 10.46 8.74 -14.71
C ASP A 180 9.44 9.78 -14.23
N GLY A 181 8.16 9.47 -14.33
CA GLY A 181 7.10 10.32 -13.77
C GLY A 181 7.17 10.45 -12.25
N ALA A 182 7.56 9.38 -11.55
CA ALA A 182 7.75 9.39 -10.10
C ALA A 182 8.96 10.25 -9.69
N ILE A 183 10.09 10.10 -10.39
CA ILE A 183 11.31 10.88 -10.17
C ILE A 183 11.03 12.37 -10.42
N TYR A 184 10.41 12.72 -11.56
CA TYR A 184 10.07 14.10 -11.88
C TYR A 184 9.23 14.76 -10.79
N LEU A 185 8.18 14.06 -10.30
CA LEU A 185 7.29 14.62 -9.27
C LEU A 185 8.00 14.79 -7.90
N THR A 186 8.91 13.89 -7.58
CA THR A 186 9.71 14.01 -6.35
C THR A 186 10.77 15.09 -6.47
N GLU A 187 11.42 15.27 -7.62
CA GLU A 187 12.38 16.36 -7.89
C GLU A 187 11.72 17.74 -7.75
N GLU A 188 10.50 17.90 -8.30
CA GLU A 188 9.74 19.14 -8.18
C GLU A 188 9.46 19.50 -6.72
N PHE A 189 9.09 18.54 -5.88
CA PHE A 189 8.86 18.76 -4.45
C PHE A 189 10.16 19.03 -3.69
N LEU A 190 11.19 18.21 -3.93
CA LEU A 190 12.47 18.25 -3.22
C LEU A 190 13.33 19.47 -3.60
N ALA A 191 12.97 20.23 -4.65
CA ALA A 191 13.63 21.50 -4.96
C ALA A 191 13.50 22.51 -3.81
N ASP A 192 12.39 22.48 -3.07
CA ASP A 192 12.12 23.36 -1.94
C ASP A 192 12.46 22.72 -0.58
N ASP A 193 12.35 21.40 -0.48
CA ASP A 193 12.61 20.64 0.76
C ASP A 193 13.48 19.38 0.46
N PRO A 194 14.79 19.56 0.19
CA PRO A 194 15.65 18.48 -0.29
C PRO A 194 15.86 17.33 0.70
N ASP A 195 15.62 17.58 1.99
CA ASP A 195 15.86 16.63 3.08
C ASP A 195 14.55 16.00 3.61
N ASN A 196 13.45 16.18 2.88
CA ASN A 196 12.15 15.65 3.29
C ASN A 196 12.20 14.14 3.50
N SER A 197 11.95 13.72 4.74
CA SER A 197 12.09 12.32 5.18
C SER A 197 11.01 11.38 4.64
N LEU A 198 9.93 11.90 4.02
CA LEU A 198 8.89 11.10 3.36
C LEU A 198 9.11 11.01 1.85
N ILE A 199 9.47 12.11 1.19
CA ILE A 199 9.51 12.18 -0.27
C ILE A 199 10.88 11.74 -0.82
N ALA A 200 11.99 12.09 -0.15
CA ALA A 200 13.30 11.69 -0.63
C ALA A 200 13.47 10.15 -0.68
N PRO A 201 13.04 9.37 0.32
CA PRO A 201 13.07 7.91 0.20
C PRO A 201 12.26 7.36 -0.97
N LEU A 202 11.11 7.98 -1.31
CA LEU A 202 10.33 7.58 -2.48
C LEU A 202 11.04 7.87 -3.80
N GLN A 203 11.82 8.95 -3.86
CA GLN A 203 12.71 9.22 -4.99
C GLN A 203 13.77 8.14 -5.13
N GLY A 204 14.44 7.80 -4.02
CA GLY A 204 15.43 6.71 -3.98
C GLY A 204 14.85 5.37 -4.45
N VAL A 205 13.63 5.03 -3.97
CA VAL A 205 12.92 3.83 -4.42
C VAL A 205 12.61 3.90 -5.93
N SER A 206 12.27 5.07 -6.45
CA SER A 206 11.98 5.25 -7.88
C SER A 206 13.24 5.02 -8.73
N TYR A 207 14.39 5.55 -8.32
CA TYR A 207 15.68 5.27 -8.95
C TYR A 207 16.05 3.78 -8.87
N TYR A 208 15.91 3.17 -7.68
CA TYR A 208 16.16 1.74 -7.49
C TYR A 208 15.30 0.88 -8.44
N ARG A 209 14.00 1.17 -8.52
CA ARG A 209 13.07 0.43 -9.40
C ARG A 209 13.36 0.65 -10.88
N LYS A 210 13.88 1.81 -11.25
CA LYS A 210 14.36 2.12 -12.60
C LYS A 210 15.66 1.38 -12.96
N GLY A 211 16.42 0.93 -11.93
CA GLY A 211 17.75 0.31 -12.08
C GLY A 211 18.90 1.32 -12.06
N ASP A 212 18.62 2.58 -11.74
CA ASP A 212 19.63 3.62 -11.53
C ASP A 212 20.09 3.57 -10.06
N TYR A 213 20.94 2.57 -9.78
CA TYR A 213 21.39 2.30 -8.43
C TYR A 213 22.32 3.39 -7.88
N ASP A 214 23.11 4.05 -8.72
CA ASP A 214 24.01 5.11 -8.30
C ASP A 214 23.25 6.34 -7.81
N SER A 215 22.22 6.76 -8.53
CA SER A 215 21.32 7.83 -8.10
C SER A 215 20.56 7.46 -6.83
N ALA A 216 20.08 6.22 -6.72
CA ALA A 216 19.42 5.73 -5.53
C ALA A 216 20.36 5.74 -4.29
N ILE A 217 21.61 5.30 -4.43
CA ILE A 217 22.63 5.35 -3.37
C ILE A 217 22.81 6.79 -2.87
N ASN A 218 22.96 7.75 -3.78
CA ASN A 218 23.15 9.15 -3.41
C ASN A 218 21.98 9.69 -2.57
N VAL A 219 20.75 9.35 -2.94
CA VAL A 219 19.55 9.77 -2.20
C VAL A 219 19.50 9.12 -0.83
N PHE A 220 19.66 7.79 -0.75
CA PHE A 220 19.57 7.08 0.53
C PHE A 220 20.73 7.44 1.47
N GLN A 221 21.95 7.59 0.94
CA GLN A 221 23.10 8.04 1.72
C GLN A 221 22.86 9.41 2.34
N ARG A 222 22.34 10.37 1.57
CA ARG A 222 21.98 11.69 2.10
C ARG A 222 20.97 11.59 3.23
N GLN A 223 19.97 10.72 3.10
CA GLN A 223 18.98 10.51 4.16
C GLN A 223 19.63 9.92 5.43
N GLU A 224 20.54 8.97 5.29
CA GLU A 224 21.32 8.42 6.39
C GLU A 224 22.20 9.50 7.05
N ASP A 225 22.90 10.32 6.26
CA ASP A 225 23.80 11.38 6.74
C ASP A 225 23.06 12.44 7.57
N ILE A 226 21.77 12.68 7.32
CA ILE A 226 20.92 13.58 8.11
C ILE A 226 20.21 12.87 9.28
N GLY A 227 20.51 11.60 9.52
CA GLY A 227 20.00 10.84 10.65
C GLY A 227 18.65 10.16 10.43
N ASN A 228 18.22 9.99 9.17
CA ASN A 228 17.04 9.16 8.85
C ASN A 228 17.45 7.68 8.86
N ASP A 229 17.45 7.11 10.06
CA ASP A 229 17.90 5.75 10.36
C ASP A 229 16.68 4.79 10.35
N SER A 230 15.99 4.73 9.22
CA SER A 230 14.77 3.93 9.07
C SER A 230 14.99 2.67 8.23
N TYR A 231 14.17 1.64 8.49
CA TYR A 231 14.22 0.38 7.75
C TYR A 231 14.30 0.54 6.22
N PRO A 232 13.45 1.37 5.56
CA PRO A 232 13.53 1.51 4.11
C PRO A 232 14.87 2.06 3.61
N ILE A 233 15.49 2.97 4.35
CA ILE A 233 16.79 3.55 3.98
C ILE A 233 17.85 2.45 3.93
N HIS A 234 18.06 1.75 5.02
CA HIS A 234 19.05 0.68 5.09
C HIS A 234 18.75 -0.46 4.11
N PHE A 235 17.48 -0.87 3.99
CA PHE A 235 17.10 -1.93 3.09
C PHE A 235 17.43 -1.59 1.63
N TYR A 236 16.98 -0.44 1.14
CA TYR A 236 17.20 -0.07 -0.26
C TYR A 236 18.65 0.34 -0.54
N LEU A 237 19.33 0.99 0.41
CA LEU A 237 20.77 1.28 0.29
C LEU A 237 21.56 -0.02 0.18
N GLY A 238 21.28 -0.99 1.04
CA GLY A 238 21.90 -2.31 0.97
C GLY A 238 21.62 -3.05 -0.34
N GLN A 239 20.39 -3.00 -0.85
CA GLN A 239 20.05 -3.57 -2.15
C GLN A 239 20.81 -2.89 -3.30
N CYS A 240 20.90 -1.54 -3.30
CA CYS A 240 21.64 -0.79 -4.29
C CYS A 240 23.14 -1.15 -4.26
N CYS A 241 23.73 -1.19 -3.07
CA CYS A 241 25.13 -1.59 -2.88
C CYS A 241 25.39 -3.02 -3.36
N TRP A 242 24.42 -3.93 -3.18
CA TRP A 242 24.55 -5.28 -3.72
C TRP A 242 24.55 -5.28 -5.26
N HIS A 243 23.64 -4.55 -5.89
CA HIS A 243 23.58 -4.44 -7.35
C HIS A 243 24.80 -3.77 -7.96
N THR A 244 25.44 -2.84 -7.26
CA THR A 244 26.71 -2.20 -7.67
C THR A 244 27.96 -2.96 -7.22
N ASN A 245 27.79 -4.17 -6.65
CA ASN A 245 28.86 -5.07 -6.17
C ASN A 245 29.71 -4.49 -5.03
N VAL A 246 29.17 -3.56 -4.24
CA VAL A 246 29.78 -3.06 -3.00
C VAL A 246 29.35 -3.93 -1.82
N LEU A 247 29.79 -5.20 -1.83
CA LEU A 247 29.22 -6.27 -1.00
C LEU A 247 29.37 -6.04 0.50
N TYR A 248 30.47 -5.46 0.97
CA TYR A 248 30.68 -5.18 2.39
C TYR A 248 29.62 -4.19 2.91
N ARG A 249 29.41 -3.09 2.19
CA ARG A 249 28.41 -2.11 2.56
C ARG A 249 26.99 -2.66 2.42
N ALA A 250 26.72 -3.45 1.38
CA ALA A 250 25.44 -4.13 1.22
C ALA A 250 25.08 -4.99 2.44
N GLU A 251 26.07 -5.75 2.98
CA GLU A 251 25.88 -6.55 4.19
C GLU A 251 25.63 -5.68 5.42
N GLU A 252 26.40 -4.62 5.61
CA GLU A 252 26.27 -3.69 6.74
C GLU A 252 24.86 -3.08 6.78
N GLU A 253 24.42 -2.54 5.67
CA GLU A 253 23.10 -1.89 5.55
C GLU A 253 21.94 -2.88 5.74
N LEU A 254 22.00 -4.05 5.12
CA LEU A 254 20.96 -5.06 5.30
C LEU A 254 20.93 -5.62 6.73
N LEU A 255 22.06 -5.70 7.42
CA LEU A 255 22.09 -6.04 8.84
C LEU A 255 21.54 -4.94 9.73
N ALA A 256 21.77 -3.65 9.41
CA ALA A 256 21.14 -2.52 10.08
C ALA A 256 19.59 -2.58 9.90
N ALA A 257 19.10 -2.80 8.69
CA ALA A 257 17.68 -3.03 8.45
C ALA A 257 17.12 -4.20 9.28
N TRP A 258 17.89 -5.30 9.43
CA TRP A 258 17.51 -6.45 10.25
C TRP A 258 17.38 -6.13 11.74
N GLN A 259 18.18 -5.21 12.26
CA GLN A 259 18.06 -4.77 13.67
C GLN A 259 16.78 -3.98 13.91
N ILE A 260 16.28 -3.28 12.88
CA ILE A 260 15.05 -2.50 12.97
C ILE A 260 13.82 -3.40 12.83
N ASP A 261 13.79 -4.27 11.80
CA ASP A 261 12.72 -5.23 11.59
C ASP A 261 13.27 -6.58 11.11
N SER A 262 13.23 -7.56 12.00
CA SER A 262 13.65 -8.94 11.73
C SER A 262 12.52 -9.84 11.23
N SER A 263 11.34 -9.30 10.94
CA SER A 263 10.17 -10.07 10.47
C SER A 263 10.08 -10.21 8.95
N ASP A 264 10.90 -9.46 8.18
CA ASP A 264 10.89 -9.54 6.72
C ASP A 264 11.73 -10.70 6.21
N VAL A 265 11.05 -11.70 5.66
CA VAL A 265 11.69 -12.87 5.05
C VAL A 265 12.56 -12.51 3.84
N ASN A 266 12.17 -11.48 3.06
CA ASN A 266 12.95 -11.05 1.91
C ASN A 266 14.27 -10.43 2.34
N LEU A 267 14.30 -9.76 3.49
CA LEU A 267 15.53 -9.22 4.06
C LEU A 267 16.47 -10.35 4.49
N ALA A 268 15.98 -11.39 5.20
CA ALA A 268 16.79 -12.54 5.57
C ALA A 268 17.37 -13.23 4.33
N TYR A 269 16.58 -13.38 3.27
CA TYR A 269 17.03 -13.91 1.98
C TYR A 269 18.09 -13.00 1.33
N SER A 270 17.89 -11.67 1.32
CA SER A 270 18.83 -10.70 0.74
C SER A 270 20.19 -10.74 1.44
N ILE A 271 20.20 -10.85 2.78
CA ILE A 271 21.44 -11.02 3.55
C ILE A 271 22.15 -12.32 3.17
N ALA A 272 21.41 -13.42 3.04
CA ALA A 272 21.98 -14.71 2.60
C ALA A 272 22.61 -14.60 1.20
N ALA A 273 21.95 -13.90 0.28
CA ALA A 273 22.41 -13.71 -1.08
C ALA A 273 23.69 -12.88 -1.14
N VAL A 274 23.72 -11.72 -0.46
CA VAL A 274 24.94 -10.88 -0.35
C VAL A 274 26.09 -11.66 0.25
N LYS A 275 25.86 -12.40 1.34
CA LYS A 275 26.87 -13.25 1.96
C LYS A 275 27.36 -14.36 1.04
N SER A 276 26.49 -14.92 0.21
CA SER A 276 26.86 -15.93 -0.80
C SER A 276 27.80 -15.37 -1.86
N ASP A 277 27.64 -14.09 -2.21
CA ASP A 277 28.50 -13.42 -3.18
C ASP A 277 29.82 -12.94 -2.53
N ALA A 278 29.78 -12.52 -1.27
CA ALA A 278 30.95 -12.00 -0.54
C ALA A 278 31.88 -13.10 0.03
N TYR A 279 31.31 -14.20 0.50
CA TYR A 279 32.05 -15.19 1.30
C TYR A 279 32.09 -16.58 0.67
N LYS A 280 33.19 -17.32 0.97
CA LYS A 280 33.36 -18.73 0.53
C LYS A 280 32.84 -19.74 1.55
N SER A 281 32.37 -19.31 2.71
CA SER A 281 31.92 -20.19 3.81
C SER A 281 30.41 -20.29 3.84
N PHE A 282 29.87 -21.28 3.12
CA PHE A 282 28.43 -21.51 3.04
C PHE A 282 27.83 -21.86 4.41
N GLU A 283 28.36 -22.85 5.12
CA GLU A 283 27.80 -23.35 6.39
C GLU A 283 27.78 -22.27 7.49
N LYS A 284 28.81 -21.43 7.54
CA LYS A 284 28.94 -20.43 8.61
C LYS A 284 28.22 -19.12 8.29
N GLU A 285 28.34 -18.64 7.05
CA GLU A 285 27.90 -17.29 6.69
C GLU A 285 26.52 -17.26 6.02
N VAL A 286 26.23 -18.20 5.14
CA VAL A 286 25.04 -18.17 4.26
C VAL A 286 23.89 -18.98 4.85
N LYS A 287 24.17 -20.24 5.19
CA LYS A 287 23.15 -21.22 5.62
C LYS A 287 22.29 -20.74 6.78
N PRO A 288 22.83 -20.09 7.87
CA PRO A 288 22.01 -19.63 8.97
C PRO A 288 20.93 -18.62 8.56
N TRP A 289 21.19 -17.79 7.55
CA TRP A 289 20.23 -16.82 7.04
C TRP A 289 19.17 -17.46 6.15
N LEU A 290 19.55 -18.46 5.36
CA LEU A 290 18.58 -19.26 4.61
C LEU A 290 17.67 -20.05 5.55
N ASP A 291 18.21 -20.63 6.62
CA ASP A 291 17.43 -21.33 7.65
C ASP A 291 16.44 -20.40 8.35
N LYS A 292 16.85 -19.16 8.66
CA LYS A 292 15.95 -18.13 9.19
C LYS A 292 14.82 -17.81 8.21
N ALA A 293 15.16 -17.56 6.95
CA ALA A 293 14.16 -17.25 5.93
C ALA A 293 13.15 -18.39 5.77
N VAL A 294 13.61 -19.65 5.75
CA VAL A 294 12.73 -20.84 5.69
C VAL A 294 11.83 -20.93 6.92
N ALA A 295 12.36 -20.67 8.11
CA ALA A 295 11.59 -20.73 9.37
C ALA A 295 10.49 -19.65 9.43
N MET A 296 10.67 -18.52 8.76
CA MET A 296 9.72 -17.43 8.71
C MET A 296 8.63 -17.62 7.64
N LEU A 297 8.88 -18.45 6.64
CA LEU A 297 7.97 -18.61 5.50
C LEU A 297 6.71 -19.37 5.83
N GLN A 298 5.57 -18.77 5.49
CA GLN A 298 4.41 -19.48 4.98
C GLN A 298 4.60 -19.60 3.44
N PRO A 299 4.22 -20.73 2.77
CA PRO A 299 4.82 -21.12 1.50
C PRO A 299 4.53 -20.14 0.33
N ASP A 300 5.42 -19.20 0.09
CA ASP A 300 5.56 -18.53 -1.19
C ASP A 300 6.48 -19.35 -2.10
N ALA A 301 5.90 -19.93 -3.14
CA ALA A 301 6.59 -20.85 -4.04
C ALA A 301 7.82 -20.23 -4.72
N LEU A 302 7.75 -18.92 -5.10
CA LEU A 302 8.86 -18.27 -5.79
C LEU A 302 10.05 -18.04 -4.85
N THR A 303 9.78 -17.58 -3.63
CA THR A 303 10.81 -17.36 -2.60
C THR A 303 11.41 -18.69 -2.15
N MET A 304 10.59 -19.73 -1.97
CA MET A 304 11.10 -21.10 -1.71
C MET A 304 12.04 -21.61 -2.81
N SER A 305 11.67 -21.39 -4.08
CA SER A 305 12.55 -21.74 -5.21
C SER A 305 13.90 -21.05 -5.13
N ARG A 306 13.93 -19.74 -4.86
CA ARG A 306 15.17 -18.95 -4.71
C ARG A 306 16.01 -19.43 -3.54
N ILE A 307 15.41 -19.69 -2.39
CA ILE A 307 16.11 -20.21 -1.20
C ILE A 307 16.75 -21.55 -1.52
N HIS A 308 16.02 -22.48 -2.11
CA HIS A 308 16.57 -23.78 -2.52
C HIS A 308 17.67 -23.65 -3.60
N GLN A 309 17.58 -22.64 -4.47
CA GLN A 309 18.67 -22.34 -5.41
C GLN A 309 19.97 -21.99 -4.69
N TYR A 310 19.93 -21.15 -3.64
CA TYR A 310 21.13 -20.77 -2.88
C TYR A 310 21.67 -21.90 -2.02
N TYR A 311 20.83 -22.75 -1.44
CA TYR A 311 21.27 -24.00 -0.82
C TYR A 311 22.01 -24.87 -1.83
N GLY A 312 21.39 -25.12 -2.99
CA GLY A 312 21.99 -25.91 -4.05
C GLY A 312 23.32 -25.34 -4.51
N LEU A 313 23.42 -24.01 -4.67
CA LEU A 313 24.63 -23.29 -5.06
C LEU A 313 25.75 -23.43 -4.03
N GLY A 314 25.44 -23.31 -2.74
CA GLY A 314 26.40 -23.50 -1.65
C GLY A 314 26.97 -24.93 -1.63
N TYR A 315 26.12 -25.94 -1.67
CA TYR A 315 26.57 -27.33 -1.73
C TYR A 315 27.34 -27.64 -3.01
N TYR A 316 26.97 -27.06 -4.14
CA TYR A 316 27.63 -27.21 -5.43
C TYR A 316 29.02 -26.54 -5.44
N ARG A 317 29.14 -25.28 -5.08
CA ARG A 317 30.37 -24.46 -5.25
C ARG A 317 31.40 -24.74 -4.15
N THR A 318 30.94 -24.76 -2.89
CA THR A 318 31.83 -24.73 -1.73
C THR A 318 32.07 -26.13 -1.16
N MET A 319 31.01 -26.90 -0.99
CA MET A 319 31.06 -28.21 -0.33
C MET A 319 31.33 -29.33 -1.28
N LYS A 320 31.06 -29.15 -2.59
CA LYS A 320 31.07 -30.21 -3.63
C LYS A 320 30.27 -31.45 -3.23
N SER A 321 29.21 -31.21 -2.48
CA SER A 321 28.27 -32.24 -2.03
C SER A 321 27.15 -32.37 -3.05
N TRP A 322 27.42 -33.18 -4.09
CA TRP A 322 26.57 -33.29 -5.27
C TRP A 322 25.16 -33.76 -4.96
N ASP A 323 24.97 -34.70 -4.03
CA ASP A 323 23.65 -35.22 -3.67
C ASP A 323 22.79 -34.18 -3.03
N GLN A 324 23.35 -33.36 -2.10
CA GLN A 324 22.64 -32.27 -1.47
C GLN A 324 22.33 -31.16 -2.49
N ALA A 325 23.27 -30.82 -3.36
CA ALA A 325 23.05 -29.88 -4.44
C ALA A 325 21.89 -30.33 -5.36
N ILE A 326 21.90 -31.60 -5.81
CA ILE A 326 20.82 -32.18 -6.63
C ILE A 326 19.47 -32.09 -5.91
N GLY A 327 19.43 -32.45 -4.61
CA GLY A 327 18.21 -32.40 -3.81
C GLY A 327 17.61 -30.99 -3.80
N HIS A 328 18.42 -29.99 -3.46
CA HIS A 328 17.97 -28.62 -3.41
C HIS A 328 17.60 -28.03 -4.79
N TYR A 329 18.34 -28.33 -5.85
CA TYR A 329 17.95 -27.88 -7.20
C TYR A 329 16.67 -28.55 -7.70
N LYS A 330 16.39 -29.80 -7.31
CA LYS A 330 15.10 -30.45 -7.60
C LYS A 330 13.95 -29.74 -6.88
N GLU A 331 14.12 -29.38 -5.60
CA GLU A 331 13.13 -28.60 -4.86
C GLU A 331 12.95 -27.21 -5.47
N ALA A 332 14.04 -26.50 -5.84
CA ALA A 332 13.94 -25.20 -6.51
C ALA A 332 13.13 -25.29 -7.80
N TYR A 333 13.35 -26.33 -8.61
CA TYR A 333 12.59 -26.59 -9.83
C TYR A 333 11.14 -26.98 -9.55
N ARG A 334 10.87 -27.73 -8.47
CA ARG A 334 9.50 -28.11 -8.05
C ARG A 334 8.67 -26.86 -7.69
N TYR A 335 9.27 -25.92 -6.96
CA TYR A 335 8.62 -24.67 -6.59
C TYR A 335 8.48 -23.69 -7.76
N ASN A 336 9.44 -23.69 -8.71
CA ASN A 336 9.39 -22.85 -9.91
C ASN A 336 9.80 -23.66 -11.15
N PRO A 337 8.83 -24.24 -11.89
CA PRO A 337 9.12 -24.98 -13.12
C PRO A 337 9.76 -24.15 -14.26
N ASN A 338 9.69 -22.81 -14.18
CA ASN A 338 10.35 -21.93 -15.14
C ASN A 338 11.85 -21.72 -14.84
N PHE A 339 12.35 -22.26 -13.74
CA PHE A 339 13.77 -22.21 -13.39
C PHE A 339 14.57 -23.25 -14.21
N ILE A 340 14.67 -23.00 -15.52
CA ILE A 340 15.27 -23.91 -16.51
C ILE A 340 16.73 -24.24 -16.18
N SER A 341 17.52 -23.29 -15.68
CA SER A 341 18.92 -23.51 -15.32
C SER A 341 19.13 -24.50 -14.18
N ALA A 342 18.12 -24.75 -13.34
CA ALA A 342 18.20 -25.81 -12.34
C ALA A 342 18.35 -27.19 -13.01
N ILE A 343 17.67 -27.43 -14.14
CA ILE A 343 17.70 -28.69 -14.87
C ILE A 343 19.11 -28.98 -15.37
N SER A 344 19.78 -27.99 -16.00
CA SER A 344 21.16 -28.16 -16.47
C SER A 344 22.16 -28.33 -15.32
N THR A 345 21.94 -27.65 -14.18
CA THR A 345 22.80 -27.80 -13.01
C THR A 345 22.66 -29.20 -12.36
N ILE A 346 21.44 -29.73 -12.29
CA ILE A 346 21.19 -31.09 -11.83
C ILE A 346 21.94 -32.08 -12.73
N ALA A 347 21.84 -31.92 -14.05
CA ALA A 347 22.55 -32.78 -15.02
C ALA A 347 24.05 -32.75 -14.77
N TYR A 348 24.63 -31.55 -14.62
CA TYR A 348 26.05 -31.40 -14.32
C TYR A 348 26.47 -32.03 -12.98
N CYS A 349 25.67 -31.91 -11.93
CA CYS A 349 25.96 -32.58 -10.66
C CYS A 349 25.97 -34.10 -10.78
N TYR A 350 25.08 -34.70 -11.56
CA TYR A 350 25.11 -36.13 -11.83
C TYR A 350 26.35 -36.54 -12.65
N GLU A 351 26.77 -35.71 -13.60
CA GLU A 351 28.00 -35.91 -14.37
C GLU A 351 29.23 -35.91 -13.45
N GLN A 352 29.33 -34.97 -12.52
CA GLN A 352 30.42 -34.91 -11.52
C GLN A 352 30.43 -36.15 -10.60
N LYS A 353 29.28 -36.74 -10.34
CA LYS A 353 29.15 -38.03 -9.65
C LYS A 353 29.50 -39.23 -10.50
N LYS A 354 29.75 -39.03 -11.80
CA LYS A 354 29.94 -40.10 -12.80
C LYS A 354 28.69 -40.99 -13.01
N ASP A 355 27.51 -40.49 -12.60
CA ASP A 355 26.22 -41.10 -12.92
C ASP A 355 25.75 -40.60 -14.28
N TYR A 356 26.41 -41.11 -15.31
CA TYR A 356 26.19 -40.66 -16.70
C TYR A 356 24.78 -40.97 -17.22
N LYS A 357 24.14 -42.00 -16.67
CA LYS A 357 22.75 -42.34 -17.02
C LYS A 357 21.78 -41.21 -16.58
N GLN A 358 21.92 -40.79 -15.34
CA GLN A 358 21.08 -39.67 -14.83
C GLN A 358 21.49 -38.34 -15.47
N ALA A 359 22.78 -38.09 -15.64
CA ALA A 359 23.27 -36.89 -16.31
C ALA A 359 22.65 -36.73 -17.71
N LEU A 360 22.69 -37.82 -18.52
CA LEU A 360 22.10 -37.83 -19.85
C LEU A 360 20.60 -37.51 -19.81
N ALA A 361 19.85 -38.17 -18.93
CA ALA A 361 18.40 -37.96 -18.81
C ALA A 361 18.04 -36.50 -18.45
N TRP A 362 18.82 -35.85 -17.56
CA TRP A 362 18.59 -34.47 -17.16
C TRP A 362 19.07 -33.46 -18.23
N TYR A 363 20.16 -33.73 -18.96
CA TYR A 363 20.55 -32.89 -20.11
C TYR A 363 19.51 -32.98 -21.24
N GLU A 364 18.97 -34.16 -21.55
CA GLU A 364 17.88 -34.29 -22.52
C GLU A 364 16.62 -33.55 -22.07
N LYS A 365 16.29 -33.60 -20.78
CA LYS A 365 15.18 -32.82 -20.22
C LYS A 365 15.44 -31.32 -20.39
N TYR A 366 16.66 -30.85 -20.14
CA TYR A 366 17.04 -29.44 -20.33
C TYR A 366 16.86 -29.00 -21.79
N LEU A 367 17.36 -29.80 -22.74
CA LEU A 367 17.29 -29.47 -24.17
C LEU A 367 15.87 -29.44 -24.73
N LYS A 368 14.89 -30.07 -24.05
CA LYS A 368 13.47 -29.97 -24.45
C LYS A 368 12.81 -28.64 -24.12
N VAL A 369 13.35 -27.90 -23.17
CA VAL A 369 12.75 -26.66 -22.67
C VAL A 369 13.63 -25.42 -22.88
N ALA A 370 14.93 -25.63 -23.13
CA ALA A 370 15.90 -24.57 -23.38
C ALA A 370 15.94 -24.18 -24.86
N THR A 371 16.24 -22.92 -25.14
CA THR A 371 16.48 -22.41 -26.49
C THR A 371 18.00 -22.31 -26.77
N PRO A 372 18.44 -22.21 -28.03
CA PRO A 372 19.86 -22.06 -28.35
C PRO A 372 20.57 -20.90 -27.65
N GLU A 373 19.82 -19.86 -27.29
CA GLU A 373 20.33 -18.68 -26.57
C GLU A 373 20.45 -18.93 -25.06
N SER A 374 19.88 -20.03 -24.57
CA SER A 374 19.92 -20.38 -23.14
C SER A 374 21.34 -20.67 -22.69
N LYS A 375 21.72 -20.12 -21.52
CA LYS A 375 23.05 -20.34 -20.94
C LYS A 375 23.30 -21.84 -20.72
N GLY A 376 24.34 -22.36 -21.34
CA GLY A 376 24.74 -23.79 -21.25
C GLY A 376 24.08 -24.72 -22.27
N TYR A 377 23.30 -24.18 -23.25
CA TYR A 377 22.67 -24.99 -24.28
C TYR A 377 23.70 -25.75 -25.12
N VAL A 378 24.71 -25.05 -25.65
CA VAL A 378 25.77 -25.65 -26.47
C VAL A 378 26.49 -26.74 -25.70
N PHE A 379 26.89 -26.48 -24.45
CA PHE A 379 27.52 -27.46 -23.58
C PHE A 379 26.65 -28.71 -23.39
N ALA A 380 25.36 -28.54 -23.15
CA ALA A 380 24.43 -29.67 -22.99
C ALA A 380 24.32 -30.51 -24.27
N VAL A 381 24.28 -29.87 -25.44
CA VAL A 381 24.25 -30.57 -26.75
C VAL A 381 25.51 -31.43 -26.93
N GLU A 382 26.69 -30.84 -26.67
CA GLU A 382 27.97 -31.53 -26.81
C GLU A 382 28.09 -32.72 -25.82
N THR A 383 27.69 -32.48 -24.56
CA THR A 383 27.71 -33.51 -23.52
C THR A 383 26.77 -34.68 -23.85
N VAL A 384 25.55 -34.38 -24.32
CA VAL A 384 24.59 -35.43 -24.75
C VAL A 384 25.19 -36.26 -25.92
N ARG A 385 25.84 -35.61 -26.89
CA ARG A 385 26.50 -36.30 -27.97
C ARG A 385 27.62 -37.19 -27.48
N TYR A 386 28.47 -36.70 -26.58
CA TYR A 386 29.56 -37.48 -25.99
C TYR A 386 29.07 -38.69 -25.16
N LEU A 387 28.00 -38.53 -24.38
CA LEU A 387 27.46 -39.58 -23.53
C LEU A 387 26.69 -40.68 -24.30
N LYS A 388 26.29 -40.42 -25.53
CA LYS A 388 25.58 -41.38 -26.40
C LYS A 388 26.47 -42.13 -27.38
N GLY A 389 27.63 -41.59 -27.70
CA GLY A 389 28.55 -42.12 -28.70
C GLY A 389 29.69 -42.77 -28.20
#